data_23fd33ed1f6fb4e298306138119bbb9f
#
_entry.id   23fd33ed1f6fb4e298306138119bbb9f
#
_cell.length_a   1.000
_cell.length_b   1.000
_cell.length_c   1.000
_cell.angle_alpha   90.00
_cell.angle_beta   90.00
_cell.angle_gamma   90.00
#
_symmetry.space_group_name_H-M   'P 1'
#
loop_
_entity.id
_entity.type
_entity.pdbx_description
1 polymer ?
#
loop_
_entity_poly.entity_id
_entity_poly.type
_entity_poly.pdbx_seq_one_letter_code
_entity_poly.pdbx_strand_id
1 'polypeptide(L)'
;RDVCRSRAQTAYAKTQVQLANYQYMLPRLSGMWTHLERQRGGTGTRGGAGEREIETDRRIIRNRISKLKEDLQKIDRQMAVQRSNRGSMVRVALVGYTNVGKSTLMNLISKSEVFAENKLFATLDTTVRKVVFDNLPFLLSDTVGFIRKLPTELIESFKSTLDEVREADLLVHVVDISHPQFEEQIDVVKQTLQDIGAGDKPVYLVFNKVDAYTYIEKEEDDLTPATRENLSLEELKKSWIARANTPCIFL
;
A
#
# COMPACT_ATOMS: atom_id res chain seq x y z
N ARG A 1 -8.73 5.09 8.67
CA ARG A 1 -9.31 3.81 9.08
C ARG A 1 -10.67 3.57 8.46
N ASP A 2 -11.56 4.53 8.53
CA ASP A 2 -12.89 4.41 7.93
C ASP A 2 -12.79 4.22 6.42
N VAL A 3 -11.81 4.85 5.77
CA VAL A 3 -11.48 4.65 4.35
C VAL A 3 -11.13 3.18 4.06
N CYS A 4 -10.29 2.54 4.87
CA CYS A 4 -9.94 1.13 4.68
C CYS A 4 -11.15 0.21 4.92
N ARG A 5 -11.99 0.52 5.91
CA ARG A 5 -13.17 -0.26 6.24
C ARG A 5 -14.23 -0.21 5.13
N SER A 6 -14.44 0.96 4.53
CA SER A 6 -15.40 1.13 3.45
C SER A 6 -14.96 0.48 2.13
N ARG A 7 -13.65 0.22 1.97
CA ARG A 7 -13.07 -0.31 0.74
C ARG A 7 -12.76 -1.79 0.76
N ALA A 8 -12.72 -2.40 1.94
CA ALA A 8 -12.55 -3.83 2.07
C ALA A 8 -13.78 -4.57 1.51
N GLN A 9 -13.64 -5.21 0.35
CA GLN A 9 -14.73 -5.95 -0.29
C GLN A 9 -14.67 -7.43 0.03
N THR A 10 -13.49 -8.04 0.02
CA THR A 10 -13.32 -9.45 0.31
C THR A 10 -13.42 -9.75 1.80
N ALA A 11 -13.77 -11.00 2.15
CA ALA A 11 -13.77 -11.47 3.53
C ALA A 11 -12.37 -11.34 4.15
N TYR A 12 -11.33 -11.55 3.37
CA TYR A 12 -9.93 -11.41 3.78
C TYR A 12 -9.60 -9.98 4.18
N ALA A 13 -9.82 -9.00 3.28
CA ALA A 13 -9.55 -7.58 3.57
C ALA A 13 -10.39 -7.06 4.74
N LYS A 14 -11.66 -7.49 4.86
CA LYS A 14 -12.50 -7.14 6.01
C LYS A 14 -11.91 -7.64 7.33
N THR A 15 -11.42 -8.89 7.36
CA THR A 15 -10.81 -9.50 8.54
C THR A 15 -9.50 -8.78 8.90
N GLN A 16 -8.68 -8.42 7.92
CA GLN A 16 -7.45 -7.65 8.13
C GLN A 16 -7.72 -6.26 8.72
N VAL A 17 -8.66 -5.51 8.13
CA VAL A 17 -9.05 -4.19 8.64
C VAL A 17 -9.61 -4.28 10.06
N GLN A 18 -10.40 -5.31 10.37
CA GLN A 18 -10.87 -5.54 11.73
C GLN A 18 -9.73 -5.83 12.70
N LEU A 19 -8.78 -6.68 12.32
CA LEU A 19 -7.61 -6.99 13.12
C LEU A 19 -6.80 -5.73 13.45
N ALA A 20 -6.45 -4.95 12.42
CA ALA A 20 -5.72 -3.68 12.59
C ALA A 20 -6.47 -2.70 13.50
N ASN A 21 -7.80 -2.66 13.42
CA ASN A 21 -8.62 -1.81 14.27
C ASN A 21 -8.56 -2.24 15.75
N TYR A 22 -8.72 -3.53 16.03
CA TYR A 22 -8.63 -4.04 17.41
C TYR A 22 -7.23 -3.89 18.01
N GLN A 23 -6.17 -4.13 17.24
CA GLN A 23 -4.79 -3.92 17.67
C GLN A 23 -4.52 -2.46 18.04
N TYR A 24 -5.06 -1.53 17.27
CA TYR A 24 -4.94 -0.11 17.59
C TYR A 24 -5.78 0.31 18.79
N MET A 25 -6.96 -0.26 18.97
CA MET A 25 -7.85 0.08 20.11
C MET A 25 -7.30 -0.44 21.43
N LEU A 26 -6.67 -1.61 21.42
CA LEU A 26 -6.21 -2.30 22.66
C LEU A 26 -5.37 -1.42 23.59
N PRO A 27 -4.30 -0.72 23.12
CA PRO A 27 -3.51 0.16 23.99
C PRO A 27 -4.25 1.44 24.41
N ARG A 28 -5.32 1.82 23.69
CA ARG A 28 -6.06 3.07 23.90
C ARG A 28 -7.30 2.92 24.79
N LEU A 29 -7.68 1.70 25.12
CA LEU A 29 -8.83 1.42 25.98
C LEU A 29 -8.77 2.13 27.33
N SER A 30 -7.61 2.16 28.00
CA SER A 30 -7.44 2.85 29.27
C SER A 30 -7.71 4.35 29.15
N GLY A 31 -7.25 5.00 28.09
CA GLY A 31 -7.48 6.43 27.86
C GLY A 31 -8.93 6.80 27.51
N MET A 32 -9.65 5.89 26.85
CA MET A 32 -11.07 6.13 26.51
C MET A 32 -11.97 6.04 27.77
N TRP A 33 -11.68 5.16 28.71
CA TRP A 33 -12.45 5.01 29.94
C TRP A 33 -12.23 6.16 30.92
N THR A 34 -11.01 6.68 31.06
CA THR A 34 -10.73 7.87 31.89
C THR A 34 -11.47 9.13 31.41
N HIS A 35 -11.77 9.21 30.11
CA HIS A 35 -12.58 10.30 29.56
C HIS A 35 -14.07 10.15 29.89
N LEU A 36 -14.60 8.91 29.90
CA LEU A 36 -15.98 8.60 30.26
C LEU A 36 -16.26 8.76 31.75
N GLU A 37 -15.32 8.42 32.61
CA GLU A 37 -15.42 8.64 34.07
C GLU A 37 -15.47 10.12 34.44
N ARG A 38 -14.72 10.99 33.71
CA ARG A 38 -14.77 12.43 33.90
C ARG A 38 -16.09 13.08 33.45
N GLN A 39 -16.80 12.47 32.50
CA GLN A 39 -18.11 12.93 32.03
C GLN A 39 -19.28 12.49 32.94
N ARG A 40 -19.12 11.40 33.69
CA ARG A 40 -20.06 10.96 34.72
C ARG A 40 -19.67 11.52 36.08
N GLY A 41 -19.69 12.82 36.28
CA GLY A 41 -19.47 13.48 37.56
C GLY A 41 -20.34 12.87 38.67
N GLY A 42 -19.79 11.91 39.37
CA GLY A 42 -20.41 11.22 40.54
C GLY A 42 -19.35 10.80 41.50
N THR A 43 -19.21 11.56 42.60
CA THR A 43 -18.55 11.20 43.84
C THR A 43 -19.13 9.88 44.38
N GLY A 44 -18.46 8.76 44.11
CA GLY A 44 -18.87 7.46 44.63
C GLY A 44 -17.71 6.48 44.66
N THR A 45 -17.19 6.29 45.89
CA THR A 45 -16.30 5.25 46.37
C THR A 45 -16.57 3.85 45.80
N ARG A 46 -16.01 3.54 44.64
CA ARG A 46 -15.83 2.15 44.15
C ARG A 46 -14.82 2.11 43.00
N GLY A 47 -13.53 2.27 43.33
CA GLY A 47 -12.42 2.14 42.39
C GLY A 47 -12.16 0.73 41.84
N GLY A 48 -13.02 -0.25 42.16
CA GLY A 48 -12.86 -1.63 41.70
C GLY A 48 -13.77 -2.08 40.57
N ALA A 49 -14.85 -1.35 40.24
CA ALA A 49 -15.79 -1.76 39.20
C ALA A 49 -15.28 -1.35 37.80
N GLY A 50 -14.77 -0.14 37.63
CA GLY A 50 -14.22 0.34 36.37
C GLY A 50 -12.98 -0.40 35.91
N GLU A 51 -12.05 -0.74 36.83
CA GLU A 51 -10.88 -1.57 36.49
C GLU A 51 -11.26 -2.98 36.01
N ARG A 52 -12.23 -3.61 36.64
CA ARG A 52 -12.73 -4.93 36.24
C ARG A 52 -13.41 -4.90 34.88
N GLU A 53 -14.14 -3.86 34.57
CA GLU A 53 -14.79 -3.67 33.24
C GLU A 53 -13.72 -3.46 32.16
N ILE A 54 -12.72 -2.62 32.40
CA ILE A 54 -11.59 -2.40 31.46
C ILE A 54 -10.81 -3.70 31.22
N GLU A 55 -10.58 -4.49 32.26
CA GLU A 55 -9.86 -5.75 32.13
C GLU A 55 -10.69 -6.79 31.36
N THR A 56 -12.00 -6.78 31.55
CA THR A 56 -12.93 -7.62 30.80
C THR A 56 -12.94 -7.23 29.33
N ASP A 57 -13.03 -5.95 29.01
CA ASP A 57 -12.99 -5.45 27.64
C ASP A 57 -11.66 -5.76 26.96
N ARG A 58 -10.53 -5.59 27.67
CA ARG A 58 -9.21 -6.00 27.16
C ARG A 58 -9.15 -7.48 26.84
N ARG A 59 -9.73 -8.33 27.68
CA ARG A 59 -9.79 -9.78 27.45
C ARG A 59 -10.64 -10.12 26.23
N ILE A 60 -11.79 -9.48 26.08
CA ILE A 60 -12.68 -9.66 24.91
C ILE A 60 -11.96 -9.28 23.63
N ILE A 61 -11.27 -8.12 23.63
CA ILE A 61 -10.53 -7.65 22.44
C ILE A 61 -9.34 -8.58 22.12
N ARG A 62 -8.58 -9.04 23.14
CA ARG A 62 -7.51 -10.01 22.91
C ARG A 62 -8.01 -11.31 22.30
N ASN A 63 -9.11 -11.84 22.82
CA ASN A 63 -9.74 -13.04 22.26
C ASN A 63 -10.21 -12.82 20.82
N ARG A 64 -10.73 -11.63 20.51
CA ARG A 64 -11.14 -11.28 19.15
C ARG A 64 -9.93 -11.19 18.21
N ILE A 65 -8.84 -10.58 18.66
CA ILE A 65 -7.57 -10.53 17.92
C ILE A 65 -7.05 -11.92 17.61
N SER A 66 -7.02 -12.83 18.61
CA SER A 66 -6.58 -14.22 18.43
C SER A 66 -7.42 -14.95 17.40
N LYS A 67 -8.76 -14.84 17.50
CA LYS A 67 -9.67 -15.45 16.53
C LYS A 67 -9.47 -14.91 15.11
N LEU A 68 -9.32 -13.60 14.95
CA LEU A 68 -9.09 -12.99 13.63
C LEU A 68 -7.75 -13.43 13.04
N LYS A 69 -6.70 -13.60 13.86
CA LYS A 69 -5.40 -14.14 13.41
C LYS A 69 -5.53 -15.60 12.92
N GLU A 70 -6.28 -16.44 13.64
CA GLU A 70 -6.54 -17.83 13.20
C GLU A 70 -7.31 -17.87 11.87
N ASP A 71 -8.33 -17.03 11.74
CA ASP A 71 -9.13 -16.97 10.51
C ASP A 71 -8.27 -16.50 9.32
N LEU A 72 -7.41 -15.49 9.51
CA LEU A 72 -6.45 -15.06 8.50
C LEU A 72 -5.48 -16.17 8.11
N GLN A 73 -4.93 -16.92 9.08
CA GLN A 73 -4.03 -18.05 8.77
C GLN A 73 -4.70 -19.14 7.93
N LYS A 74 -6.00 -19.41 8.17
CA LYS A 74 -6.76 -20.36 7.35
C LYS A 74 -6.90 -19.87 5.92
N ILE A 75 -7.27 -18.60 5.77
CA ILE A 75 -7.41 -17.99 4.44
C ILE A 75 -6.07 -17.94 3.72
N ASP A 76 -4.97 -17.57 4.41
CA ASP A 76 -3.61 -17.55 3.83
C ASP A 76 -3.19 -18.93 3.29
N ARG A 77 -3.49 -20.01 4.03
CA ARG A 77 -3.23 -21.37 3.56
C ARG A 77 -4.01 -21.72 2.30
N GLN A 78 -5.28 -21.34 2.24
CA GLN A 78 -6.13 -21.54 1.05
C GLN A 78 -5.59 -20.75 -0.14
N MET A 79 -5.20 -19.49 0.07
CA MET A 79 -4.61 -18.64 -0.97
C MET A 79 -3.26 -19.18 -1.44
N ALA A 80 -2.42 -19.71 -0.54
CA ALA A 80 -1.14 -20.34 -0.91
C ALA A 80 -1.36 -21.54 -1.83
N VAL A 81 -2.33 -22.40 -1.56
CA VAL A 81 -2.70 -23.52 -2.43
C VAL A 81 -3.22 -23.02 -3.78
N GLN A 82 -4.06 -21.99 -3.81
CA GLN A 82 -4.53 -21.39 -5.07
C GLN A 82 -3.38 -20.78 -5.88
N ARG A 83 -2.39 -20.15 -5.20
CA ARG A 83 -1.19 -19.58 -5.84
C ARG A 83 -0.30 -20.66 -6.44
N SER A 84 -0.10 -21.77 -5.76
CA SER A 84 0.72 -22.89 -6.29
C SER A 84 0.13 -23.50 -7.55
N ASN A 85 -1.18 -23.43 -7.73
CA ASN A 85 -1.89 -23.95 -8.91
C ASN A 85 -1.86 -23.01 -10.13
N ARG A 86 -1.28 -21.79 -10.02
CA ARG A 86 -1.24 -20.81 -11.14
C ARG A 86 -0.21 -21.13 -12.23
N GLY A 87 0.51 -22.26 -12.12
CA GLY A 87 1.46 -22.74 -13.13
C GLY A 87 2.76 -21.93 -13.22
N SER A 88 3.51 -22.14 -14.31
CA SER A 88 4.84 -21.53 -14.56
C SER A 88 4.76 -20.18 -15.30
N MET A 89 3.62 -19.48 -15.24
CA MET A 89 3.50 -18.17 -15.89
C MET A 89 4.30 -17.11 -15.14
N VAL A 90 4.95 -16.22 -15.90
CA VAL A 90 5.65 -15.05 -15.35
C VAL A 90 4.66 -14.20 -14.55
N ARG A 91 5.09 -13.79 -13.36
CA ARG A 91 4.28 -12.96 -12.45
C ARG A 91 4.85 -11.55 -12.40
N VAL A 92 4.02 -10.58 -12.71
CA VAL A 92 4.37 -9.15 -12.68
C VAL A 92 3.51 -8.47 -11.63
N ALA A 93 4.12 -7.74 -10.71
CA ALA A 93 3.39 -6.99 -9.69
C ALA A 93 3.58 -5.48 -9.88
N LEU A 94 2.45 -4.74 -9.89
CA LEU A 94 2.46 -3.29 -9.87
C LEU A 94 2.71 -2.81 -8.45
N VAL A 95 3.80 -2.09 -8.22
CA VAL A 95 4.15 -1.48 -6.94
C VAL A 95 4.27 0.03 -7.09
N GLY A 96 4.18 0.77 -6.01
CA GLY A 96 4.33 2.21 -6.02
C GLY A 96 3.51 2.88 -4.94
N TYR A 97 3.71 4.17 -4.80
CA TYR A 97 3.01 4.97 -3.79
C TYR A 97 1.49 4.99 -4.03
N THR A 98 0.71 5.46 -3.06
CA THR A 98 -0.74 5.61 -3.25
C THR A 98 -1.04 6.66 -4.31
N ASN A 99 -2.09 6.44 -5.11
CA ASN A 99 -2.60 7.37 -6.12
C ASN A 99 -1.64 7.68 -7.31
N VAL A 100 -0.66 6.84 -7.57
CA VAL A 100 0.25 7.00 -8.73
C VAL A 100 -0.32 6.45 -10.05
N GLY A 101 -1.50 5.82 -10.02
CA GLY A 101 -2.17 5.30 -11.20
C GLY A 101 -1.97 3.80 -11.47
N LYS A 102 -1.57 2.97 -10.48
CA LYS A 102 -1.39 1.51 -10.66
C LYS A 102 -2.62 0.81 -11.22
N SER A 103 -3.78 1.02 -10.60
CA SER A 103 -5.03 0.39 -11.03
C SER A 103 -5.48 0.88 -12.41
N THR A 104 -5.22 2.14 -12.74
CA THR A 104 -5.47 2.70 -14.09
C THR A 104 -4.60 2.00 -15.12
N LEU A 105 -3.30 1.85 -14.84
CA LEU A 105 -2.35 1.16 -15.69
C LEU A 105 -2.74 -0.31 -15.88
N MET A 106 -3.15 -0.98 -14.79
CA MET A 106 -3.66 -2.35 -14.85
C MET A 106 -4.86 -2.47 -15.79
N ASN A 107 -5.81 -1.53 -15.72
CA ASN A 107 -6.99 -1.52 -16.59
C ASN A 107 -6.62 -1.37 -18.06
N LEU A 108 -5.70 -0.46 -18.37
CA LEU A 108 -5.19 -0.23 -19.70
C LEU A 108 -4.55 -1.50 -20.28
N ILE A 109 -3.67 -2.14 -19.52
CA ILE A 109 -2.95 -3.35 -19.97
C ILE A 109 -3.88 -4.55 -20.07
N SER A 110 -4.81 -4.72 -19.12
CA SER A 110 -5.70 -5.90 -19.07
C SER A 110 -6.95 -5.77 -19.95
N LYS A 111 -7.16 -4.61 -20.60
CA LYS A 111 -8.35 -4.29 -21.40
C LYS A 111 -9.67 -4.56 -20.65
N SER A 112 -9.69 -4.35 -19.37
CA SER A 112 -10.85 -4.64 -18.52
C SER A 112 -11.08 -3.52 -17.52
N GLU A 113 -12.34 -3.24 -17.19
CA GLU A 113 -12.71 -2.21 -16.25
C GLU A 113 -12.47 -2.69 -14.81
N VAL A 114 -11.43 -2.18 -14.15
CA VAL A 114 -11.28 -2.22 -12.69
C VAL A 114 -11.58 -0.82 -12.17
N PHE A 115 -12.24 -0.77 -11.05
CA PHE A 115 -12.59 0.49 -10.38
C PHE A 115 -11.31 1.24 -9.98
N ALA A 116 -10.92 2.24 -10.77
CA ALA A 116 -9.80 3.11 -10.46
C ALA A 116 -10.34 4.42 -9.88
N GLU A 117 -10.04 4.70 -8.61
CA GLU A 117 -10.40 5.98 -7.97
C GLU A 117 -9.14 6.74 -7.56
N ASN A 118 -9.18 8.08 -7.72
CA ASN A 118 -8.16 9.00 -7.21
C ASN A 118 -8.26 9.17 -5.69
N LYS A 119 -8.13 8.08 -4.94
CA LYS A 119 -8.22 8.10 -3.47
C LYS A 119 -7.12 7.23 -2.87
N LEU A 120 -6.71 7.59 -1.65
CA LEU A 120 -5.76 6.80 -0.87
C LEU A 120 -6.31 5.38 -0.65
N PHE A 121 -5.47 4.37 -0.89
CA PHE A 121 -5.81 2.95 -0.74
C PHE A 121 -7.04 2.54 -1.57
N ALA A 122 -7.09 2.96 -2.84
CA ALA A 122 -8.14 2.55 -3.75
C ALA A 122 -8.20 1.01 -3.90
N THR A 123 -7.04 0.37 -3.91
CA THR A 123 -6.88 -1.09 -3.93
C THR A 123 -6.47 -1.58 -2.55
N LEU A 124 -7.30 -2.35 -1.89
CA LEU A 124 -7.00 -3.07 -0.63
C LEU A 124 -6.89 -4.57 -0.84
N ASP A 125 -7.58 -5.07 -1.84
CA ASP A 125 -7.57 -6.47 -2.25
C ASP A 125 -6.69 -6.62 -3.49
N THR A 126 -5.75 -7.56 -3.45
CA THR A 126 -4.93 -7.86 -4.63
C THR A 126 -5.81 -8.35 -5.76
N THR A 127 -5.76 -7.68 -6.87
CA THR A 127 -6.40 -8.14 -8.11
C THR A 127 -5.35 -8.75 -9.00
N VAL A 128 -5.47 -10.04 -9.32
CA VAL A 128 -4.57 -10.74 -10.24
C VAL A 128 -5.31 -11.03 -11.54
N ARG A 129 -4.68 -10.70 -12.67
CA ARG A 129 -5.25 -10.90 -14.00
C ARG A 129 -4.26 -11.58 -14.92
N LYS A 130 -4.77 -12.49 -15.74
CA LYS A 130 -4.01 -13.05 -16.85
C LYS A 130 -4.04 -12.05 -18.00
N VAL A 131 -2.89 -11.62 -18.42
CA VAL A 131 -2.68 -10.76 -19.58
C VAL A 131 -1.93 -11.56 -20.65
N VAL A 132 -2.28 -11.35 -21.90
CA VAL A 132 -1.58 -11.96 -23.06
C VAL A 132 -1.10 -10.83 -23.94
N PHE A 133 0.21 -10.76 -24.14
CA PHE A 133 0.85 -9.81 -25.04
C PHE A 133 1.70 -10.57 -26.04
N ASP A 134 1.47 -10.39 -27.33
CA ASP A 134 2.20 -11.09 -28.41
C ASP A 134 2.34 -12.62 -28.19
N ASN A 135 1.22 -13.28 -27.79
CA ASN A 135 1.17 -14.71 -27.44
C ASN A 135 1.95 -15.10 -26.14
N LEU A 136 2.48 -14.14 -25.40
CA LEU A 136 3.13 -14.39 -24.12
C LEU A 136 2.14 -14.16 -22.97
N PRO A 137 1.64 -15.21 -22.32
CA PRO A 137 0.76 -15.04 -21.17
C PRO A 137 1.58 -14.77 -19.90
N PHE A 138 1.14 -13.78 -19.12
CA PHE A 138 1.68 -13.50 -17.79
C PHE A 138 0.57 -13.11 -16.81
N LEU A 139 0.87 -13.16 -15.52
CA LEU A 139 -0.03 -12.71 -14.46
C LEU A 139 0.37 -11.31 -14.02
N LEU A 140 -0.58 -10.38 -14.10
CA LEU A 140 -0.41 -9.01 -13.62
C LEU A 140 -1.20 -8.82 -12.33
N SER A 141 -0.52 -8.39 -11.26
CA SER A 141 -1.12 -8.15 -9.95
C SER A 141 -1.13 -6.66 -9.64
N ASP A 142 -2.29 -6.10 -9.29
CA ASP A 142 -2.36 -4.77 -8.67
C ASP A 142 -2.25 -4.91 -7.16
N THR A 143 -1.38 -4.13 -6.55
CA THR A 143 -1.11 -4.19 -5.12
C THR A 143 -1.54 -2.93 -4.40
N VAL A 144 -1.66 -3.01 -3.08
CA VAL A 144 -1.91 -1.84 -2.23
C VAL A 144 -0.83 -0.78 -2.43
N GLY A 145 -1.24 0.49 -2.52
CA GLY A 145 -0.30 1.60 -2.60
C GLY A 145 0.48 1.79 -1.31
N PHE A 146 1.80 1.95 -1.42
CA PHE A 146 2.64 2.25 -0.27
C PHE A 146 2.44 3.68 0.22
N ILE A 147 2.70 3.89 1.50
CA ILE A 147 2.66 5.20 2.15
C ILE A 147 3.92 5.39 2.98
N ARG A 148 4.27 6.65 3.23
CA ARG A 148 5.34 7.00 4.17
C ARG A 148 5.01 6.45 5.56
N LYS A 149 5.89 5.64 6.14
CA LYS A 149 5.69 4.97 7.45
C LYS A 149 4.43 4.09 7.46
N LEU A 150 4.49 2.98 6.72
CA LEU A 150 3.49 1.92 6.90
C LEU A 150 3.60 1.41 8.34
N PRO A 151 2.58 1.59 9.20
CA PRO A 151 2.65 1.04 10.56
C PRO A 151 2.83 -0.48 10.48
N THR A 152 3.65 -1.04 11.38
CA THR A 152 3.90 -2.50 11.44
C THR A 152 2.62 -3.32 11.55
N GLU A 153 1.62 -2.77 12.24
CA GLU A 153 0.28 -3.36 12.37
C GLU A 153 -0.46 -3.47 11.01
N LEU A 154 -0.21 -2.53 10.09
CA LEU A 154 -0.75 -2.57 8.73
C LEU A 154 0.05 -3.50 7.82
N ILE A 155 1.35 -3.68 8.05
CA ILE A 155 2.17 -4.67 7.30
C ILE A 155 1.61 -6.07 7.53
N GLU A 156 1.30 -6.45 8.79
CA GLU A 156 0.61 -7.71 9.08
C GLU A 156 -0.76 -7.81 8.39
N SER A 157 -1.47 -6.68 8.32
CA SER A 157 -2.81 -6.62 7.70
C SER A 157 -2.78 -6.72 6.17
N PHE A 158 -1.68 -6.34 5.53
CA PHE A 158 -1.51 -6.40 4.06
C PHE A 158 -0.62 -7.56 3.61
N LYS A 159 -0.39 -8.54 4.48
CA LYS A 159 0.53 -9.64 4.22
C LYS A 159 0.25 -10.36 2.90
N SER A 160 -1.01 -10.63 2.57
CA SER A 160 -1.33 -11.33 1.32
C SER A 160 -1.08 -10.50 0.06
N THR A 161 -1.32 -9.18 0.13
CA THR A 161 -0.97 -8.27 -0.96
C THR A 161 0.54 -8.15 -1.12
N LEU A 162 1.27 -8.18 -0.03
CA LEU A 162 2.72 -8.16 -0.02
C LEU A 162 3.32 -9.51 -0.44
N ASP A 163 2.63 -10.62 -0.21
CA ASP A 163 3.06 -11.94 -0.68
C ASP A 163 3.03 -12.02 -2.22
N GLU A 164 2.07 -11.39 -2.90
CA GLU A 164 2.07 -11.30 -4.37
C GLU A 164 3.31 -10.53 -4.89
N VAL A 165 3.77 -9.50 -4.16
CA VAL A 165 5.01 -8.77 -4.48
C VAL A 165 6.24 -9.67 -4.27
N ARG A 166 6.27 -10.45 -3.18
CA ARG A 166 7.36 -11.40 -2.90
C ARG A 166 7.45 -12.53 -3.92
N GLU A 167 6.31 -12.98 -4.44
CA GLU A 167 6.23 -14.06 -5.41
C GLU A 167 6.35 -13.58 -6.86
N ALA A 168 6.37 -12.28 -7.12
CA ALA A 168 6.53 -11.73 -8.45
C ALA A 168 7.94 -12.00 -9.00
N ASP A 169 8.03 -12.25 -10.30
CA ASP A 169 9.29 -12.37 -11.02
C ASP A 169 9.82 -11.01 -11.47
N LEU A 170 8.92 -10.06 -11.67
CA LEU A 170 9.22 -8.67 -12.07
C LEU A 170 8.32 -7.71 -11.30
N LEU A 171 8.89 -6.61 -10.82
CA LEU A 171 8.17 -5.50 -10.22
C LEU A 171 8.09 -4.34 -11.21
N VAL A 172 6.89 -3.84 -11.44
CA VAL A 172 6.66 -2.61 -12.19
C VAL A 172 6.36 -1.50 -11.19
N HIS A 173 7.34 -0.64 -10.97
CA HIS A 173 7.25 0.46 -10.02
C HIS A 173 6.68 1.70 -10.71
N VAL A 174 5.43 1.99 -10.44
CA VAL A 174 4.70 3.15 -10.97
C VAL A 174 4.94 4.37 -10.08
N VAL A 175 5.36 5.47 -10.68
CA VAL A 175 5.72 6.73 -10.02
C VAL A 175 4.92 7.87 -10.64
N ASP A 176 4.34 8.72 -9.82
CA ASP A 176 3.68 9.95 -10.26
C ASP A 176 4.74 11.07 -10.40
N ILE A 177 5.16 11.35 -11.66
CA ILE A 177 6.21 12.33 -11.92
C ILE A 177 5.78 13.78 -11.66
N SER A 178 4.47 14.04 -11.66
CA SER A 178 3.90 15.35 -11.37
C SER A 178 3.97 15.72 -9.87
N HIS A 179 4.20 14.72 -9.01
CA HIS A 179 4.27 14.98 -7.57
C HIS A 179 5.63 15.57 -7.18
N PRO A 180 5.69 16.69 -6.45
CA PRO A 180 6.96 17.36 -6.11
C PRO A 180 7.94 16.50 -5.32
N GLN A 181 7.46 15.51 -4.58
CA GLN A 181 8.27 14.59 -3.76
C GLN A 181 8.36 13.18 -4.37
N PHE A 182 8.29 13.01 -5.69
CA PHE A 182 8.27 11.68 -6.30
C PHE A 182 9.57 10.88 -6.01
N GLU A 183 10.72 11.55 -5.93
CA GLU A 183 11.99 10.89 -5.59
C GLU A 183 11.96 10.29 -4.17
N GLU A 184 11.45 11.05 -3.19
CA GLU A 184 11.26 10.53 -1.84
C GLU A 184 10.26 9.35 -1.82
N GLN A 185 9.23 9.41 -2.66
CA GLN A 185 8.27 8.31 -2.79
C GLN A 185 8.94 7.06 -3.37
N ILE A 186 9.85 7.21 -4.34
CA ILE A 186 10.65 6.10 -4.87
C ILE A 186 11.48 5.45 -3.75
N ASP A 187 12.15 6.26 -2.93
CA ASP A 187 12.98 5.75 -1.83
C ASP A 187 12.14 5.04 -0.76
N VAL A 188 10.96 5.58 -0.41
CA VAL A 188 10.01 4.93 0.49
C VAL A 188 9.57 3.56 -0.05
N VAL A 189 9.28 3.47 -1.34
CA VAL A 189 8.89 2.19 -1.97
C VAL A 189 10.07 1.22 -1.95
N LYS A 190 11.27 1.64 -2.30
CA LYS A 190 12.49 0.80 -2.26
C LYS A 190 12.73 0.27 -0.85
N GLN A 191 12.67 1.13 0.17
CA GLN A 191 12.84 0.71 1.56
C GLN A 191 11.76 -0.31 1.97
N THR A 192 10.51 -0.06 1.61
CA THR A 192 9.41 -0.99 1.91
C THR A 192 9.62 -2.34 1.22
N LEU A 193 10.10 -2.35 -0.03
CA LEU A 193 10.41 -3.60 -0.74
C LEU A 193 11.53 -4.38 -0.05
N GLN A 194 12.56 -3.70 0.48
CA GLN A 194 13.60 -4.34 1.29
C GLN A 194 13.03 -4.92 2.59
N ASP A 195 12.21 -4.16 3.31
CA ASP A 195 11.61 -4.58 4.59
C ASP A 195 10.71 -5.83 4.43
N ILE A 196 10.06 -5.98 3.29
CA ILE A 196 9.23 -7.16 2.99
C ILE A 196 10.02 -8.32 2.34
N GLY A 197 11.33 -8.17 2.11
CA GLY A 197 12.17 -9.20 1.50
C GLY A 197 11.97 -9.35 -0.02
N ALA A 198 11.63 -8.26 -0.71
CA ALA A 198 11.48 -8.19 -2.17
C ALA A 198 12.47 -7.21 -2.82
N GLY A 199 13.49 -6.76 -2.08
CA GLY A 199 14.47 -5.76 -2.55
C GLY A 199 15.38 -6.23 -3.69
N ASP A 200 15.62 -7.54 -3.82
CA ASP A 200 16.47 -8.13 -4.84
C ASP A 200 15.75 -8.43 -6.17
N LYS A 201 14.47 -8.12 -6.25
CA LYS A 201 13.68 -8.38 -7.46
C LYS A 201 14.03 -7.39 -8.57
N PRO A 202 13.98 -7.83 -9.84
CA PRO A 202 14.13 -6.91 -10.96
C PRO A 202 12.97 -5.91 -10.96
N VAL A 203 13.31 -4.63 -11.14
CA VAL A 203 12.36 -3.52 -11.11
C VAL A 203 12.37 -2.80 -12.45
N TYR A 204 11.19 -2.53 -13.00
CA TYR A 204 10.97 -1.65 -14.13
C TYR A 204 10.27 -0.37 -13.67
N LEU A 205 10.85 0.80 -13.91
CA LEU A 205 10.27 2.09 -13.51
C LEU A 205 9.30 2.61 -14.56
N VAL A 206 8.11 3.03 -14.13
CA VAL A 206 7.11 3.68 -14.98
C VAL A 206 6.79 5.05 -14.39
N PHE A 207 7.29 6.09 -15.02
CA PHE A 207 6.95 7.47 -14.69
C PHE A 207 5.62 7.82 -15.36
N ASN A 208 4.58 7.89 -14.56
CA ASN A 208 3.21 8.14 -14.98
C ASN A 208 2.81 9.60 -14.75
N LYS A 209 1.75 10.04 -15.42
CA LYS A 209 1.18 11.40 -15.37
C LYS A 209 2.13 12.47 -15.93
N VAL A 210 2.79 12.14 -17.02
CA VAL A 210 3.69 13.07 -17.73
C VAL A 210 2.93 14.31 -18.21
N ASP A 211 1.66 14.16 -18.53
CA ASP A 211 0.74 15.24 -18.92
C ASP A 211 0.50 16.28 -17.81
N ALA A 212 0.65 15.88 -16.56
CA ALA A 212 0.48 16.75 -15.39
C ALA A 212 1.82 17.31 -14.86
N TYR A 213 2.95 16.99 -15.50
CA TYR A 213 4.25 17.48 -15.09
C TYR A 213 4.39 18.97 -15.41
N THR A 214 4.77 19.76 -14.42
CA THR A 214 5.04 21.21 -14.57
C THR A 214 6.45 21.53 -14.09
N TYR A 215 7.07 22.51 -14.71
CA TYR A 215 8.37 23.04 -14.30
C TYR A 215 8.37 24.57 -14.38
N ILE A 216 9.29 25.21 -13.68
CA ILE A 216 9.45 26.65 -13.65
C ILE A 216 10.66 26.98 -14.50
N GLU A 217 10.47 27.65 -15.64
CA GLU A 217 11.58 28.14 -16.43
C GLU A 217 12.39 29.17 -15.62
N LYS A 218 13.70 28.99 -15.63
CA LYS A 218 14.62 29.89 -14.96
C LYS A 218 14.90 31.06 -15.86
N GLU A 219 14.80 32.29 -15.34
CA GLU A 219 15.18 33.50 -16.07
C GLU A 219 16.67 33.50 -16.33
N GLU A 220 17.12 34.08 -17.48
CA GLU A 220 18.53 34.12 -17.88
C GLU A 220 19.42 34.87 -16.87
N ASP A 221 18.87 35.82 -16.14
CA ASP A 221 19.56 36.63 -15.12
C ASP A 221 19.56 35.99 -13.72
N ASP A 222 18.89 34.87 -13.52
CA ASP A 222 18.83 34.22 -12.23
C ASP A 222 20.07 33.34 -11.99
N LEU A 223 21.01 33.86 -11.17
CA LEU A 223 22.27 33.19 -10.80
C LEU A 223 22.10 32.12 -9.70
N THR A 224 20.91 31.89 -9.19
CA THR A 224 20.71 30.84 -8.18
C THR A 224 20.97 29.45 -8.79
N PRO A 225 21.43 28.45 -8.03
CA PRO A 225 21.59 27.11 -8.56
C PRO A 225 20.26 26.57 -9.09
N ALA A 226 20.27 25.96 -10.27
CA ALA A 226 19.09 25.30 -10.81
C ALA A 226 18.64 24.20 -9.85
N THR A 227 17.39 24.26 -9.45
CA THR A 227 16.72 23.24 -8.66
C THR A 227 16.00 22.27 -9.57
N ARG A 228 15.51 21.18 -9.03
CA ARG A 228 14.71 20.21 -9.77
C ARG A 228 13.44 20.82 -10.40
N GLU A 229 12.87 21.82 -9.76
CA GLU A 229 11.66 22.52 -10.24
C GLU A 229 11.92 23.29 -11.55
N ASN A 230 13.19 23.52 -11.88
CA ASN A 230 13.61 24.18 -13.12
C ASN A 230 13.91 23.20 -14.26
N LEU A 231 13.88 21.88 -14.01
CA LEU A 231 14.16 20.90 -15.06
C LEU A 231 12.94 20.70 -15.97
N SER A 232 13.16 20.91 -17.26
CA SER A 232 12.19 20.50 -18.26
C SER A 232 11.98 18.98 -18.25
N LEU A 233 10.86 18.50 -18.77
CA LEU A 233 10.57 17.07 -18.85
C LEU A 233 11.69 16.30 -19.59
N GLU A 234 12.24 16.88 -20.67
CA GLU A 234 13.28 16.25 -21.47
C GLU A 234 14.61 16.14 -20.71
N GLU A 235 14.99 17.15 -19.94
CA GLU A 235 16.16 17.12 -19.07
C GLU A 235 15.99 16.10 -17.94
N LEU A 236 14.79 16.05 -17.36
CA LEU A 236 14.47 15.09 -16.33
C LEU A 236 14.54 13.65 -16.87
N LYS A 237 13.97 13.37 -18.04
CA LYS A 237 14.09 12.08 -18.74
C LYS A 237 15.55 11.69 -18.95
N LYS A 238 16.37 12.59 -19.51
CA LYS A 238 17.80 12.34 -19.73
C LYS A 238 18.54 12.03 -18.43
N SER A 239 18.24 12.77 -17.35
CA SER A 239 18.89 12.56 -16.05
C SER A 239 18.53 11.20 -15.44
N TRP A 240 17.29 10.76 -15.56
CA TRP A 240 16.84 9.47 -15.04
C TRP A 240 17.31 8.28 -15.88
N ILE A 241 17.28 8.38 -17.20
CA ILE A 241 17.81 7.36 -18.11
C ILE A 241 19.32 7.19 -17.88
N ALA A 242 20.06 8.28 -17.65
CA ALA A 242 21.50 8.23 -17.38
C ALA A 242 21.85 7.68 -15.99
N ARG A 243 21.01 7.95 -14.97
CA ARG A 243 21.25 7.51 -13.58
C ARG A 243 20.82 6.07 -13.32
N ALA A 244 19.81 5.62 -14.02
CA ALA A 244 19.20 4.35 -13.71
C ALA A 244 19.85 3.22 -14.50
N ASN A 245 20.64 2.37 -13.82
CA ASN A 245 20.84 0.97 -14.28
C ASN A 245 19.51 0.18 -14.32
N THR A 246 18.39 0.86 -14.12
CA THR A 246 17.04 0.29 -14.05
C THR A 246 16.29 0.77 -15.28
N PRO A 247 15.71 -0.14 -16.10
CA PRO A 247 14.93 0.26 -17.26
C PRO A 247 13.72 1.10 -16.83
N CYS A 248 13.47 2.19 -17.58
CA CYS A 248 12.36 3.10 -17.27
C CYS A 248 11.61 3.55 -18.52
N ILE A 249 10.34 3.91 -18.34
CA ILE A 249 9.47 4.48 -19.37
C ILE A 249 8.66 5.64 -18.78
N PHE A 250 8.28 6.58 -19.64
CA PHE A 250 7.49 7.76 -19.30
C PHE A 250 6.15 7.70 -20.06
N LEU A 251 5.03 7.77 -19.30
CA LEU A 251 3.65 7.62 -19.80
C LEU A 251 2.81 8.87 -19.45
#